data_9f15017c4d2a198955ae50dfc4f77114
#
_entry.id   9f15017c4d2a198955ae50dfc4f77114
#
_cell.length_a   1.000
_cell.length_b   1.000
_cell.length_c   1.000
_cell.angle_alpha   90.00
_cell.angle_beta   90.00
_cell.angle_gamma   90.00
#
_symmetry.space_group_name_H-M   'P 1'
#
loop_
_entity.id
_entity.type
_entity.pdbx_description
1 polymer ?
#
loop_
_entity_poly.entity_id
_entity_poly.type
_entity_poly.pdbx_seq_one_letter_code
_entity_poly.pdbx_strand_id
1 'polypeptide(L)'
;MSRLYFVVSLLMRRTSALFLAVLCSGAVGMAPDAGSSALPETQTAVLDEAALDALSYDFPDVPRDAVYANHDVLVIVPHEDDEVCLLGGVFEAYVRAGSTVRVVFVTNGDSRGGDSGQVRIREAIAALSIVGIPEENVIFLGYGDQWRPKRSHIYHADSDEQMTSHGGFQATYGTPSHPAYHNGTPYTRSNLKADLRSVIEEYRPDTLFCIDCDGHRDHRAVSLFFEEVMGEMLRDDASYTPTVFKGFGYRSAWFASPDFYKDNIRSTKNASDFSYLWENPSYLWAERIRFPVEKQALGRLMYSTSTYQMLAAHASQNAAARADRILNGDRVFWLRETSSLLYRAALSASSGDASLLNDFKRIDIEDVGVSNVTFSGHVWSPDDENKAVAVTLDTPAPLSELWLYDNPNPFSNVLDAEIAFSDGSVITTGPLAPGGDATVVRFPTKSNISGFTLRLLKTEGGDAGLTELEAYAEAPSHGIRFIKLKNAADDFVYDYWVNPSGSERFSLYTYPAEPAGDLSASYRLVVSGGGEGCSAVFDGDGILVTCVPGSSFTLKIESLTDPSLFDAVRVSNPSSSRRLLVRRLQQREAAVLS
;
A
#
# COMPACT_ATOMS: atom_id res chain seq x y z
N MET A 1 -5.59 34.72 -5.30
CA MET A 1 -5.12 33.39 -4.83
C MET A 1 -3.65 33.13 -5.17
N SER A 2 -3.10 33.52 -6.30
CA SER A 2 -1.68 33.24 -6.66
C SER A 2 -0.60 33.85 -5.74
N ARG A 3 -0.88 34.98 -5.07
CA ARG A 3 0.06 35.61 -4.11
C ARG A 3 0.11 34.92 -2.74
N LEU A 4 -0.93 34.19 -2.35
CA LEU A 4 -0.95 33.46 -1.08
C LEU A 4 -0.14 32.16 -1.18
N TYR A 5 -0.19 31.50 -2.33
CA TYR A 5 0.62 30.29 -2.60
C TYR A 5 2.12 30.55 -2.59
N PHE A 6 2.54 31.70 -3.11
CA PHE A 6 3.96 32.07 -3.13
C PHE A 6 4.50 32.35 -1.72
N VAL A 7 3.70 32.93 -0.85
CA VAL A 7 4.07 33.23 0.55
C VAL A 7 4.11 31.94 1.40
N VAL A 8 3.18 31.02 1.20
CA VAL A 8 3.16 29.72 1.92
C VAL A 8 4.32 28.83 1.47
N SER A 9 4.63 28.79 0.16
CA SER A 9 5.80 28.07 -0.36
C SER A 9 7.13 28.67 0.16
N LEU A 10 7.20 29.97 0.30
CA LEU A 10 8.39 30.63 0.86
C LEU A 10 8.51 30.45 2.37
N LEU A 11 7.37 30.39 3.10
CA LEU A 11 7.35 30.07 4.52
C LEU A 11 7.75 28.60 4.80
N MET A 12 7.26 27.64 3.99
CA MET A 12 7.66 26.24 4.14
C MET A 12 9.16 26.03 3.82
N ARG A 13 9.70 26.75 2.82
CA ARG A 13 11.15 26.75 2.57
C ARG A 13 11.96 27.34 3.74
N ARG A 14 11.43 28.34 4.44
CA ARG A 14 12.07 28.93 5.63
C ARG A 14 11.92 28.07 6.88
N THR A 15 10.80 27.37 7.03
CA THR A 15 10.60 26.44 8.17
C THR A 15 11.46 25.19 8.05
N SER A 16 11.65 24.64 6.85
CA SER A 16 12.57 23.52 6.64
C SER A 16 14.03 23.87 6.93
N ALA A 17 14.47 25.09 6.57
CA ALA A 17 15.80 25.59 6.91
C ALA A 17 15.92 25.89 8.43
N LEU A 18 14.84 26.36 9.08
CA LEU A 18 14.81 26.62 10.52
C LEU A 18 14.79 25.31 11.32
N PHE A 19 14.11 24.28 10.81
CA PHE A 19 14.09 22.95 11.43
C PHE A 19 15.46 22.27 11.34
N LEU A 20 16.18 22.44 10.24
CA LEU A 20 17.56 21.98 10.11
C LEU A 20 18.50 22.67 11.11
N ALA A 21 18.28 23.96 11.36
CA ALA A 21 19.05 24.76 12.34
C ALA A 21 18.71 24.34 13.80
N VAL A 22 17.44 24.00 14.08
CA VAL A 22 16.99 23.58 15.43
C VAL A 22 17.45 22.15 15.75
N LEU A 23 17.47 21.23 14.78
CA LEU A 23 17.97 19.87 15.00
C LEU A 23 19.50 19.83 15.25
N CYS A 24 20.24 20.77 14.67
CA CYS A 24 21.67 20.91 14.97
C CYS A 24 21.96 21.59 16.32
N SER A 25 21.01 22.32 16.90
CA SER A 25 21.16 23.01 18.20
C SER A 25 20.49 22.27 19.38
N GLY A 26 19.62 21.28 19.11
CA GLY A 26 18.82 20.57 20.12
C GLY A 26 19.51 19.38 20.81
N ALA A 27 20.76 19.07 20.47
CA ALA A 27 21.52 17.96 21.08
C ALA A 27 22.30 18.35 22.35
N VAL A 28 21.97 19.48 22.99
CA VAL A 28 22.60 19.88 24.24
C VAL A 28 21.54 20.04 25.34
N GLY A 29 21.37 19.02 26.13
CA GLY A 29 20.66 19.15 27.40
C GLY A 29 20.03 17.87 27.91
N MET A 30 20.82 16.95 28.45
CA MET A 30 20.66 16.21 29.68
C MET A 30 21.66 15.04 29.73
N ALA A 31 22.82 15.27 30.27
CA ALA A 31 23.67 14.22 30.84
C ALA A 31 24.09 14.62 32.27
N PRO A 32 24.11 13.69 33.23
CA PRO A 32 24.70 13.94 34.53
C PRO A 32 26.23 13.90 34.44
N ASP A 33 26.84 14.73 35.25
CA ASP A 33 28.27 14.93 35.40
C ASP A 33 29.15 13.68 35.31
N ALA A 34 30.11 13.71 34.40
CA ALA A 34 31.47 13.17 34.61
C ALA A 34 32.42 13.65 33.51
N GLY A 35 33.37 14.50 33.83
CA GLY A 35 34.67 14.62 33.17
C GLY A 35 34.71 15.43 31.87
N SER A 36 35.11 16.68 32.01
CA SER A 36 35.50 17.62 30.97
C SER A 36 36.40 17.01 29.87
N SER A 37 35.86 16.88 28.69
CA SER A 37 36.57 17.11 27.43
C SER A 37 35.62 17.86 26.50
N ALA A 38 35.99 19.11 26.23
CA ALA A 38 35.21 19.98 25.32
C ALA A 38 35.11 19.33 23.96
N LEU A 39 33.89 18.99 23.57
CA LEU A 39 33.56 18.67 22.16
C LEU A 39 33.77 19.96 21.34
N PRO A 40 34.35 19.86 20.14
CA PRO A 40 34.54 21.03 19.28
C PRO A 40 33.17 21.64 18.96
N GLU A 41 33.07 22.97 19.05
CA GLU A 41 31.94 23.76 18.60
C GLU A 41 31.57 23.32 17.19
N THR A 42 30.48 22.57 17.05
CA THR A 42 29.86 22.25 15.76
C THR A 42 29.37 23.57 15.20
N GLN A 43 30.13 24.16 14.31
CA GLN A 43 29.69 25.27 13.48
C GLN A 43 28.34 24.85 12.85
N THR A 44 27.29 25.51 13.28
CA THR A 44 25.98 25.50 12.64
C THR A 44 26.20 26.11 11.26
N ALA A 45 26.53 25.29 10.27
CA ALA A 45 26.69 25.75 8.91
C ALA A 45 25.29 26.11 8.41
N VAL A 46 24.96 27.40 8.47
CA VAL A 46 23.83 27.94 7.71
C VAL A 46 24.10 27.57 6.24
N LEU A 47 23.24 26.73 5.68
CA LEU A 47 23.32 26.39 4.26
C LEU A 47 23.17 27.69 3.47
N ASP A 48 24.14 27.98 2.63
CA ASP A 48 24.05 29.13 1.73
C ASP A 48 22.98 28.89 0.65
N GLU A 49 22.60 29.95 -0.06
CA GLU A 49 21.56 29.88 -1.08
C GLU A 49 21.91 28.87 -2.19
N ALA A 50 23.20 28.74 -2.52
CA ALA A 50 23.67 27.76 -3.50
C ALA A 50 23.53 26.32 -3.01
N ALA A 51 23.72 26.05 -1.72
CA ALA A 51 23.50 24.74 -1.12
C ALA A 51 22.00 24.39 -1.08
N LEU A 52 21.15 25.36 -0.75
CA LEU A 52 19.71 25.19 -0.75
C LEU A 52 19.18 24.90 -2.18
N ASP A 53 19.65 25.65 -3.19
CA ASP A 53 19.32 25.41 -4.59
C ASP A 53 19.79 24.02 -5.06
N ALA A 54 21.01 23.62 -4.67
CA ALA A 54 21.56 22.31 -5.03
C ALA A 54 20.75 21.13 -4.44
N LEU A 55 20.12 21.33 -3.30
CA LEU A 55 19.30 20.31 -2.62
C LEU A 55 17.84 20.29 -3.09
N SER A 56 17.39 21.34 -3.80
CA SER A 56 16.01 21.39 -4.28
C SER A 56 15.73 20.28 -5.29
N TYR A 57 14.57 19.65 -5.14
CA TYR A 57 13.96 18.86 -6.19
C TYR A 57 13.10 19.77 -7.06
N ASP A 58 13.40 19.80 -8.35
CA ASP A 58 12.70 20.62 -9.33
C ASP A 58 12.12 19.69 -10.40
N PHE A 59 10.91 19.22 -10.19
CA PHE A 59 10.18 18.45 -11.18
C PHE A 59 8.76 19.00 -11.36
N PRO A 60 8.18 18.83 -12.55
CA PRO A 60 6.85 19.33 -12.87
C PRO A 60 5.78 18.70 -11.99
N ASP A 61 4.74 19.44 -11.68
CA ASP A 61 3.53 18.85 -11.12
C ASP A 61 2.86 17.98 -12.18
N VAL A 62 2.53 16.77 -11.83
CA VAL A 62 1.80 15.83 -12.67
C VAL A 62 0.39 15.69 -12.11
N PRO A 63 -0.66 16.00 -12.89
CA PRO A 63 -2.03 15.78 -12.45
C PRO A 63 -2.28 14.30 -12.21
N ARG A 64 -2.80 13.97 -11.02
CA ARG A 64 -3.24 12.63 -10.65
C ARG A 64 -4.64 12.65 -10.11
N ASP A 65 -5.39 13.67 -10.48
CA ASP A 65 -6.66 13.99 -9.87
C ASP A 65 -7.70 12.89 -10.03
N ALA A 66 -7.69 12.19 -11.18
CA ALA A 66 -8.64 11.10 -11.43
C ALA A 66 -8.52 9.90 -10.47
N VAL A 67 -7.33 9.71 -9.85
CA VAL A 67 -7.07 8.61 -8.91
C VAL A 67 -7.23 9.05 -7.46
N TYR A 68 -7.01 10.33 -7.18
CA TYR A 68 -6.92 10.85 -5.81
C TYR A 68 -8.03 11.83 -5.45
N ALA A 69 -8.77 12.37 -6.44
CA ALA A 69 -9.69 13.47 -6.21
C ALA A 69 -11.07 13.02 -5.75
N ASN A 70 -11.58 13.73 -4.72
CA ASN A 70 -12.94 13.58 -4.22
C ASN A 70 -13.29 12.18 -3.70
N HIS A 71 -12.31 11.46 -3.16
CA HIS A 71 -12.53 10.18 -2.50
C HIS A 71 -12.77 10.34 -1.00
N ASP A 72 -13.58 9.44 -0.46
CA ASP A 72 -13.65 9.14 0.96
C ASP A 72 -12.76 7.93 1.24
N VAL A 73 -11.56 8.20 1.77
CA VAL A 73 -10.51 7.20 2.01
C VAL A 73 -10.49 6.80 3.48
N LEU A 74 -10.50 5.50 3.75
CA LEU A 74 -10.28 4.94 5.08
C LEU A 74 -9.04 4.05 5.06
N VAL A 75 -8.10 4.33 5.96
CA VAL A 75 -6.86 3.58 6.14
C VAL A 75 -6.93 2.83 7.45
N ILE A 76 -6.78 1.50 7.43
CA ILE A 76 -6.92 0.63 8.61
C ILE A 76 -5.58 -0.01 8.89
N VAL A 77 -5.01 0.30 10.06
CA VAL A 77 -3.72 -0.21 10.52
C VAL A 77 -3.79 -0.65 11.98
N PRO A 78 -2.98 -1.64 12.40
CA PRO A 78 -2.97 -2.08 13.80
C PRO A 78 -2.40 -1.06 14.76
N HIS A 79 -1.21 -0.49 14.48
CA HIS A 79 -0.49 0.35 15.44
C HIS A 79 -0.18 1.73 14.88
N GLU A 80 0.07 2.65 15.78
CA GLU A 80 0.55 3.99 15.47
C GLU A 80 2.04 3.91 15.05
N ASP A 81 2.31 4.12 13.83
CA ASP A 81 3.50 4.15 12.96
C ASP A 81 3.37 3.25 11.70
N ASP A 82 2.40 2.32 11.68
CA ASP A 82 2.15 1.47 10.53
C ASP A 82 1.52 2.24 9.35
N GLU A 83 0.77 3.31 9.62
CA GLU A 83 0.18 4.17 8.60
C GLU A 83 1.26 4.80 7.71
N VAL A 84 2.41 5.16 8.31
CA VAL A 84 3.54 5.71 7.55
C VAL A 84 4.22 4.63 6.72
N CYS A 85 4.32 3.42 7.27
CA CYS A 85 4.87 2.28 6.54
C CYS A 85 3.99 1.91 5.33
N LEU A 86 2.67 2.00 5.48
CA LEU A 86 1.70 1.63 4.45
C LEU A 86 1.55 2.72 3.38
N LEU A 87 1.30 3.98 3.77
CA LEU A 87 0.88 5.07 2.87
C LEU A 87 1.77 6.31 2.89
N GLY A 88 2.89 6.31 3.62
CA GLY A 88 3.81 7.46 3.63
C GLY A 88 4.24 7.82 2.20
N GLY A 89 4.09 9.10 1.85
CA GLY A 89 4.33 9.61 0.50
C GLY A 89 3.14 9.51 -0.47
N VAL A 90 2.02 8.92 -0.05
CA VAL A 90 0.77 8.84 -0.83
C VAL A 90 -0.35 9.64 -0.17
N PHE A 91 -0.34 9.82 1.15
CA PHE A 91 -1.34 10.61 1.87
C PHE A 91 -1.55 12.00 1.26
N GLU A 92 -0.44 12.69 0.96
CA GLU A 92 -0.47 14.05 0.43
C GLU A 92 -1.17 14.13 -0.94
N ALA A 93 -1.13 13.05 -1.72
CA ALA A 93 -1.82 13.00 -3.00
C ALA A 93 -3.33 13.12 -2.82
N TYR A 94 -3.89 12.33 -1.93
CA TYR A 94 -5.32 12.35 -1.61
C TYR A 94 -5.74 13.68 -0.98
N VAL A 95 -5.03 14.12 0.07
CA VAL A 95 -5.35 15.37 0.77
C VAL A 95 -5.29 16.58 -0.17
N ARG A 96 -4.25 16.68 -1.01
CA ARG A 96 -4.08 17.77 -1.96
C ARG A 96 -5.12 17.77 -3.07
N ALA A 97 -5.60 16.59 -3.47
CA ALA A 97 -6.66 16.43 -4.46
C ALA A 97 -8.07 16.66 -3.90
N GLY A 98 -8.20 17.00 -2.62
CA GLY A 98 -9.48 17.32 -1.98
C GLY A 98 -10.25 16.12 -1.44
N SER A 99 -9.61 14.96 -1.35
CA SER A 99 -10.19 13.77 -0.73
C SER A 99 -10.22 13.88 0.79
N THR A 100 -11.21 13.26 1.39
CA THR A 100 -11.27 13.08 2.84
C THR A 100 -10.50 11.81 3.19
N VAL A 101 -9.45 11.94 3.99
CA VAL A 101 -8.67 10.79 4.45
C VAL A 101 -8.87 10.59 5.94
N ARG A 102 -9.28 9.38 6.34
CA ARG A 102 -9.41 8.95 7.73
C ARG A 102 -8.47 7.78 8.01
N VAL A 103 -7.90 7.76 9.20
CA VAL A 103 -7.00 6.69 9.63
C VAL A 103 -7.53 6.03 10.89
N VAL A 104 -7.68 4.71 10.86
CA VAL A 104 -8.13 3.89 11.98
C VAL A 104 -6.97 3.10 12.54
N PHE A 105 -6.66 3.34 13.80
CA PHE A 105 -5.74 2.53 14.59
C PHE A 105 -6.53 1.53 15.42
N VAL A 106 -6.31 0.23 15.19
CA VAL A 106 -7.08 -0.82 15.86
C VAL A 106 -6.61 -1.02 17.30
N THR A 107 -5.31 -0.98 17.55
CA THR A 107 -4.72 -1.09 18.88
C THR A 107 -4.01 0.19 19.27
N ASN A 108 -3.78 0.38 20.57
CA ASN A 108 -3.04 1.53 21.09
C ASN A 108 -1.52 1.28 21.16
N GLY A 109 -1.03 0.19 20.61
CA GLY A 109 0.39 -0.15 20.63
C GLY A 109 0.99 -0.18 22.05
N ASP A 110 0.22 -0.64 23.03
CA ASP A 110 0.48 -0.51 24.47
C ASP A 110 1.24 -1.70 25.07
N SER A 111 2.02 -2.43 24.29
CA SER A 111 2.80 -3.58 24.78
C SER A 111 3.73 -3.25 25.96
N ARG A 112 4.06 -1.96 26.14
CA ARG A 112 4.86 -1.44 27.26
C ARG A 112 4.03 -0.82 28.40
N GLY A 113 2.69 -0.94 28.33
CA GLY A 113 1.75 -0.39 29.31
C GLY A 113 0.95 0.81 28.79
N GLY A 114 -0.11 1.20 29.51
CA GLY A 114 -1.05 2.23 29.06
C GLY A 114 -0.45 3.61 28.83
N ASP A 115 0.57 4.01 29.60
CA ASP A 115 1.26 5.28 29.37
C ASP A 115 1.92 5.32 27.98
N SER A 116 2.45 4.18 27.51
CA SER A 116 3.01 4.11 26.16
C SER A 116 1.93 4.25 25.08
N GLY A 117 0.77 3.63 25.25
CA GLY A 117 -0.35 3.76 24.33
C GLY A 117 -0.83 5.22 24.23
N GLN A 118 -0.98 5.91 25.36
CA GLN A 118 -1.36 7.32 25.36
C GLN A 118 -0.31 8.25 24.70
N VAL A 119 0.97 7.91 24.77
CA VAL A 119 2.02 8.63 24.03
C VAL A 119 1.86 8.42 22.55
N ARG A 120 1.69 7.17 22.10
CA ARG A 120 1.55 6.81 20.69
C ARG A 120 0.35 7.45 20.02
N ILE A 121 -0.81 7.52 20.69
CA ILE A 121 -1.99 8.26 20.23
C ILE A 121 -1.63 9.71 19.85
N ARG A 122 -0.90 10.42 20.71
CA ARG A 122 -0.47 11.80 20.44
C ARG A 122 0.53 11.90 19.30
N GLU A 123 1.45 10.94 19.21
CA GLU A 123 2.45 10.85 18.14
C GLU A 123 1.78 10.62 16.78
N ALA A 124 0.79 9.73 16.70
CA ALA A 124 0.03 9.47 15.47
C ALA A 124 -0.70 10.72 14.96
N ILE A 125 -1.37 11.45 15.85
CA ILE A 125 -2.03 12.73 15.49
C ILE A 125 -1.01 13.73 14.97
N ALA A 126 0.13 13.86 15.66
CA ALA A 126 1.20 14.77 15.23
C ALA A 126 1.79 14.34 13.86
N ALA A 127 1.98 13.03 13.62
CA ALA A 127 2.48 12.51 12.37
C ALA A 127 1.52 12.81 11.21
N LEU A 128 0.23 12.52 11.38
CA LEU A 128 -0.77 12.71 10.34
C LEU A 128 -1.04 14.20 10.04
N SER A 129 -0.88 15.08 11.02
CA SER A 129 -0.99 16.53 10.81
C SER A 129 0.07 17.08 9.85
N ILE A 130 1.24 16.45 9.75
CA ILE A 130 2.33 16.84 8.82
C ILE A 130 1.87 16.75 7.36
N VAL A 131 1.02 15.78 7.05
CA VAL A 131 0.48 15.55 5.70
C VAL A 131 -0.91 16.16 5.50
N GLY A 132 -1.40 16.94 6.48
CA GLY A 132 -2.65 17.70 6.37
C GLY A 132 -3.90 16.92 6.74
N ILE A 133 -3.78 15.76 7.38
CA ILE A 133 -4.93 15.03 7.93
C ILE A 133 -5.30 15.64 9.29
N PRO A 134 -6.53 16.14 9.45
CA PRO A 134 -6.96 16.78 10.68
C PRO A 134 -7.24 15.74 11.76
N GLU A 135 -7.15 16.18 13.02
CA GLU A 135 -7.27 15.34 14.23
C GLU A 135 -8.59 14.56 14.30
N GLU A 136 -9.71 15.18 13.86
CA GLU A 136 -11.03 14.55 13.82
C GLU A 136 -11.14 13.38 12.83
N ASN A 137 -10.17 13.24 11.92
CA ASN A 137 -10.09 12.14 10.99
C ASN A 137 -9.16 10.99 11.49
N VAL A 138 -8.67 11.08 12.71
CA VAL A 138 -7.83 10.05 13.33
C VAL A 138 -8.65 9.29 14.36
N ILE A 139 -8.91 8.03 14.10
CA ILE A 139 -9.82 7.18 14.86
C ILE A 139 -9.03 6.10 15.58
N PHE A 140 -9.25 5.96 16.88
CA PHE A 140 -8.64 4.91 17.70
C PHE A 140 -9.72 3.95 18.17
N LEU A 141 -9.66 2.66 17.77
CA LEU A 141 -10.56 1.66 18.33
C LEU A 141 -10.21 1.33 19.78
N GLY A 142 -8.96 1.50 20.17
CA GLY A 142 -8.53 1.45 21.56
C GLY A 142 -8.31 0.03 22.12
N TYR A 143 -8.17 -0.97 21.26
CA TYR A 143 -7.82 -2.33 21.68
C TYR A 143 -6.36 -2.39 22.11
N GLY A 144 -6.00 -3.41 22.89
CA GLY A 144 -4.62 -3.60 23.36
C GLY A 144 -3.72 -4.27 22.33
N ASP A 145 -2.44 -3.97 22.42
CA ASP A 145 -1.40 -4.60 21.63
C ASP A 145 -0.99 -5.93 22.28
N GLN A 146 -0.79 -6.95 21.48
CA GLN A 146 -0.32 -8.29 21.89
C GLN A 146 -1.08 -8.91 23.09
N TRP A 147 -1.63 -10.07 22.91
CA TRP A 147 -2.54 -10.71 23.87
C TRP A 147 -1.82 -11.68 24.81
N ARG A 148 -2.41 -11.94 25.97
CA ARG A 148 -1.93 -12.92 26.95
C ARG A 148 -2.96 -14.04 27.17
N PRO A 149 -2.50 -15.28 27.38
CA PRO A 149 -1.13 -15.79 27.25
C PRO A 149 -0.62 -15.70 25.82
N LYS A 150 0.67 -15.72 25.59
CA LYS A 150 1.37 -15.41 24.32
C LYS A 150 0.83 -16.10 23.06
N ARG A 151 0.07 -17.18 23.18
CA ARG A 151 -0.50 -17.93 22.06
C ARG A 151 -1.99 -17.67 21.84
N SER A 152 -2.62 -16.91 22.72
CA SER A 152 -4.04 -16.56 22.59
C SER A 152 -4.14 -15.15 22.04
N HIS A 153 -4.42 -15.04 20.77
CA HIS A 153 -4.75 -13.75 20.14
C HIS A 153 -6.27 -13.58 20.15
N ILE A 154 -6.78 -12.34 20.29
CA ILE A 154 -8.21 -12.06 20.26
C ILE A 154 -8.90 -12.60 19.02
N TYR A 155 -8.18 -12.69 17.90
CA TYR A 155 -8.68 -13.26 16.64
C TYR A 155 -9.10 -14.75 16.80
N HIS A 156 -8.41 -15.51 17.64
CA HIS A 156 -8.69 -16.93 17.89
C HIS A 156 -9.46 -17.20 19.18
N ALA A 157 -9.87 -16.14 19.89
CA ALA A 157 -10.68 -16.29 21.10
C ALA A 157 -12.13 -16.69 20.75
N ASP A 158 -12.81 -17.35 21.68
CA ASP A 158 -14.25 -17.51 21.59
C ASP A 158 -14.92 -16.12 21.48
N SER A 159 -16.03 -16.04 20.75
CA SER A 159 -16.60 -14.76 20.30
C SER A 159 -16.75 -13.73 21.42
N ASP A 160 -17.19 -14.18 22.61
CA ASP A 160 -17.48 -13.32 23.76
C ASP A 160 -16.49 -13.54 24.93
N GLU A 161 -15.41 -14.29 24.71
CA GLU A 161 -14.36 -14.45 25.70
C GLU A 161 -13.63 -13.13 25.92
N GLN A 162 -13.64 -12.64 27.17
CA GLN A 162 -12.95 -11.40 27.51
C GLN A 162 -11.44 -11.63 27.63
N MET A 163 -10.68 -11.03 26.73
CA MET A 163 -9.23 -11.14 26.67
C MET A 163 -8.53 -10.08 27.53
N THR A 164 -7.28 -10.32 27.82
CA THR A 164 -6.39 -9.34 28.47
C THR A 164 -5.24 -9.02 27.53
N SER A 165 -5.00 -7.75 27.24
CA SER A 165 -3.87 -7.29 26.44
C SER A 165 -2.54 -7.53 27.14
N HIS A 166 -1.44 -7.43 26.40
CA HIS A 166 -0.11 -7.50 26.99
C HIS A 166 0.13 -6.36 28.00
N GLY A 167 -0.46 -5.19 27.79
CA GLY A 167 -0.47 -4.06 28.70
C GLY A 167 -1.28 -4.28 29.99
N GLY A 168 -2.08 -5.34 30.06
CA GLY A 168 -2.90 -5.70 31.23
C GLY A 168 -4.30 -5.11 31.20
N PHE A 169 -4.76 -4.53 30.09
CA PHE A 169 -6.11 -3.99 29.92
C PHE A 169 -7.08 -5.06 29.43
N GLN A 170 -8.36 -4.83 29.69
CA GLN A 170 -9.46 -5.71 29.31
C GLN A 170 -10.60 -5.00 28.58
N ALA A 171 -10.45 -3.69 28.36
CA ALA A 171 -11.44 -2.86 27.67
C ALA A 171 -10.75 -1.73 26.90
N THR A 172 -11.41 -1.27 25.86
CA THR A 172 -10.95 -0.18 24.98
C THR A 172 -10.72 1.11 25.77
N TYR A 173 -9.67 1.82 25.44
CA TYR A 173 -9.35 3.09 26.06
C TYR A 173 -8.64 4.02 25.06
N GLY A 174 -8.65 5.30 25.37
CA GLY A 174 -7.92 6.34 24.67
C GLY A 174 -7.34 7.37 25.64
N THR A 175 -7.15 8.58 25.19
CA THR A 175 -6.83 9.73 26.05
C THR A 175 -8.09 10.55 26.34
N PRO A 176 -8.07 11.45 27.35
CA PRO A 176 -9.23 12.33 27.59
C PRO A 176 -9.62 13.22 26.39
N SER A 177 -8.64 13.62 25.58
CA SER A 177 -8.86 14.41 24.36
C SER A 177 -9.21 13.55 23.14
N HIS A 178 -8.75 12.30 23.12
CA HIS A 178 -8.96 11.35 22.04
C HIS A 178 -9.43 10.03 22.66
N PRO A 179 -10.71 9.91 23.04
CA PRO A 179 -11.25 8.66 23.55
C PRO A 179 -11.23 7.59 22.47
N ALA A 180 -11.27 6.32 22.87
CA ALA A 180 -11.53 5.24 21.93
C ALA A 180 -12.91 5.40 21.28
N TYR A 181 -13.06 4.92 20.06
CA TYR A 181 -14.30 4.97 19.27
C TYR A 181 -15.51 4.50 20.07
N HIS A 182 -15.42 3.35 20.74
CA HIS A 182 -16.33 2.90 21.77
C HIS A 182 -15.53 2.69 23.07
N ASN A 183 -15.38 3.72 23.88
CA ASN A 183 -14.54 3.69 25.08
C ASN A 183 -15.13 2.80 26.18
N GLY A 184 -14.30 1.91 26.76
CA GLY A 184 -14.72 0.99 27.81
C GLY A 184 -15.37 -0.29 27.30
N THR A 185 -15.36 -0.56 26.00
CA THR A 185 -15.85 -1.82 25.41
C THR A 185 -14.95 -2.98 25.79
N PRO A 186 -15.48 -4.10 26.32
CA PRO A 186 -14.69 -5.27 26.68
C PRO A 186 -13.92 -5.83 25.48
N TYR A 187 -12.70 -6.28 25.72
CA TYR A 187 -11.89 -6.92 24.70
C TYR A 187 -12.42 -8.32 24.38
N THR A 188 -13.35 -8.41 23.46
CA THR A 188 -13.83 -9.67 22.90
C THR A 188 -13.67 -9.67 21.38
N ARG A 189 -13.61 -10.86 20.79
CA ARG A 189 -13.52 -11.00 19.33
C ARG A 189 -14.74 -10.36 18.63
N SER A 190 -15.93 -10.58 19.18
CA SER A 190 -17.17 -10.01 18.64
C SER A 190 -17.16 -8.47 18.67
N ASN A 191 -16.71 -7.87 19.78
CA ASN A 191 -16.67 -6.42 19.91
C ASN A 191 -15.66 -5.77 18.94
N LEU A 192 -14.45 -6.35 18.80
CA LEU A 192 -13.46 -5.83 17.85
C LEU A 192 -14.01 -5.85 16.41
N LYS A 193 -14.63 -6.98 16.03
CA LYS A 193 -15.25 -7.12 14.72
C LYS A 193 -16.39 -6.13 14.53
N ALA A 194 -17.24 -5.95 15.53
CA ALA A 194 -18.36 -4.99 15.49
C ALA A 194 -17.89 -3.55 15.41
N ASP A 195 -16.85 -3.16 16.16
CA ASP A 195 -16.28 -1.81 16.12
C ASP A 195 -15.68 -1.50 14.75
N LEU A 196 -14.92 -2.46 14.18
CA LEU A 196 -14.35 -2.31 12.85
C LEU A 196 -15.45 -2.17 11.79
N ARG A 197 -16.49 -3.00 11.86
CA ARG A 197 -17.66 -2.90 10.98
C ARG A 197 -18.36 -1.56 11.14
N SER A 198 -18.61 -1.10 12.36
CA SER A 198 -19.29 0.15 12.64
C SER A 198 -18.57 1.36 12.05
N VAL A 199 -17.24 1.41 12.14
CA VAL A 199 -16.43 2.48 11.51
C VAL A 199 -16.59 2.49 10.00
N ILE A 200 -16.52 1.32 9.35
CA ILE A 200 -16.67 1.24 7.89
C ILE A 200 -18.10 1.62 7.47
N GLU A 201 -19.11 1.20 8.22
CA GLU A 201 -20.52 1.56 7.97
C GLU A 201 -20.80 3.04 8.19
N GLU A 202 -20.23 3.65 9.23
CA GLU A 202 -20.42 5.07 9.56
C GLU A 202 -19.87 5.98 8.46
N TYR A 203 -18.63 5.73 8.02
CA TYR A 203 -17.97 6.58 7.04
C TYR A 203 -18.22 6.16 5.61
N ARG A 204 -18.59 4.90 5.38
CA ARG A 204 -18.88 4.32 4.06
C ARG A 204 -17.87 4.75 2.98
N PRO A 205 -16.56 4.54 3.19
CA PRO A 205 -15.54 5.00 2.26
C PRO A 205 -15.69 4.35 0.89
N ASP A 206 -15.36 5.09 -0.16
CA ASP A 206 -15.27 4.53 -1.51
C ASP A 206 -13.90 3.88 -1.78
N THR A 207 -12.90 4.21 -0.96
CA THR A 207 -11.53 3.70 -1.06
C THR A 207 -11.02 3.26 0.30
N LEU A 208 -10.59 2.01 0.38
CA LEU A 208 -10.07 1.37 1.59
C LEU A 208 -8.63 0.93 1.40
N PHE A 209 -7.77 1.29 2.34
CA PHE A 209 -6.45 0.71 2.49
C PHE A 209 -6.40 -0.07 3.79
N CYS A 210 -6.00 -1.34 3.73
CA CYS A 210 -5.83 -2.15 4.91
C CYS A 210 -4.47 -2.83 4.90
N ILE A 211 -3.84 -2.86 6.07
CA ILE A 211 -2.62 -3.65 6.26
C ILE A 211 -2.92 -5.12 5.98
N ASP A 212 -1.92 -5.83 5.45
CA ASP A 212 -2.05 -7.26 5.18
C ASP A 212 -1.11 -8.09 6.08
N CYS A 213 -1.24 -9.42 5.95
CA CYS A 213 -0.50 -10.40 6.72
C CYS A 213 0.99 -10.29 6.44
N ASP A 214 1.75 -9.73 7.38
CA ASP A 214 3.21 -9.69 7.36
C ASP A 214 3.81 -10.37 8.61
N GLY A 215 5.01 -10.05 8.98
CA GLY A 215 5.71 -10.66 10.11
C GLY A 215 5.11 -10.36 11.49
N HIS A 216 4.13 -9.46 11.62
CA HIS A 216 3.53 -9.08 12.90
C HIS A 216 2.16 -9.74 13.13
N ARG A 217 1.92 -10.24 14.34
CA ARG A 217 0.68 -10.94 14.70
C ARG A 217 -0.57 -10.07 14.59
N ASP A 218 -0.48 -8.82 15.06
CA ASP A 218 -1.64 -7.91 15.03
C ASP A 218 -1.94 -7.45 13.61
N HIS A 219 -0.94 -7.35 12.71
CA HIS A 219 -1.15 -7.09 11.29
C HIS A 219 -1.97 -8.21 10.63
N ARG A 220 -1.58 -9.47 10.89
CA ARG A 220 -2.30 -10.64 10.39
C ARG A 220 -3.74 -10.68 10.90
N ALA A 221 -3.93 -10.43 12.20
CA ALA A 221 -5.25 -10.42 12.79
C ALA A 221 -6.14 -9.30 12.23
N VAL A 222 -5.62 -8.08 12.10
CA VAL A 222 -6.37 -6.95 11.53
C VAL A 222 -6.72 -7.21 10.06
N SER A 223 -5.79 -7.78 9.28
CA SER A 223 -6.06 -8.20 7.92
C SER A 223 -7.24 -9.18 7.83
N LEU A 224 -7.23 -10.22 8.65
CA LEU A 224 -8.26 -11.25 8.66
C LEU A 224 -9.60 -10.75 9.20
N PHE A 225 -9.61 -9.94 10.27
CA PHE A 225 -10.83 -9.28 10.74
C PHE A 225 -11.45 -8.38 9.68
N PHE A 226 -10.61 -7.62 8.97
CA PHE A 226 -11.07 -6.76 7.89
C PHE A 226 -11.73 -7.57 6.77
N GLU A 227 -11.13 -8.69 6.36
CA GLU A 227 -11.69 -9.55 5.32
C GLU A 227 -13.03 -10.17 5.75
N GLU A 228 -13.14 -10.63 6.99
CA GLU A 228 -14.42 -11.11 7.54
C GLU A 228 -15.50 -10.02 7.54
N VAL A 229 -15.16 -8.82 7.98
CA VAL A 229 -16.09 -7.68 8.00
C VAL A 229 -16.51 -7.31 6.58
N MET A 230 -15.57 -7.21 5.66
CA MET A 230 -15.87 -6.90 4.26
C MET A 230 -16.76 -7.97 3.62
N GLY A 231 -16.46 -9.26 3.83
CA GLY A 231 -17.31 -10.34 3.31
C GLY A 231 -18.75 -10.27 3.80
N GLU A 232 -18.96 -9.92 5.08
CA GLU A 232 -20.30 -9.69 5.63
C GLU A 232 -20.97 -8.46 4.99
N MET A 233 -20.28 -7.34 4.91
CA MET A 233 -20.83 -6.10 4.34
C MET A 233 -21.20 -6.25 2.87
N LEU A 234 -20.36 -6.91 2.06
CA LEU A 234 -20.61 -7.17 0.64
C LEU A 234 -21.80 -8.12 0.44
N ARG A 235 -22.03 -9.03 1.38
CA ARG A 235 -23.21 -9.90 1.41
C ARG A 235 -24.47 -9.12 1.76
N ASP A 236 -24.39 -8.23 2.73
CA ASP A 236 -25.53 -7.50 3.27
C ASP A 236 -25.97 -6.35 2.34
N ASP A 237 -25.04 -5.71 1.62
CA ASP A 237 -25.30 -4.53 0.80
C ASP A 237 -24.68 -4.60 -0.60
N ALA A 238 -25.53 -4.90 -1.59
CA ALA A 238 -25.17 -4.95 -3.00
C ALA A 238 -24.66 -3.62 -3.59
N SER A 239 -25.01 -2.49 -2.95
CA SER A 239 -24.65 -1.15 -3.43
C SER A 239 -23.28 -0.68 -2.91
N TYR A 240 -22.68 -1.44 -1.98
CA TYR A 240 -21.38 -1.12 -1.43
C TYR A 240 -20.27 -1.89 -2.16
N THR A 241 -19.58 -1.23 -3.07
CA THR A 241 -18.50 -1.80 -3.88
C THR A 241 -17.27 -0.88 -3.82
N PRO A 242 -16.65 -0.71 -2.66
CA PRO A 242 -15.47 0.16 -2.53
C PRO A 242 -14.26 -0.42 -3.25
N THR A 243 -13.31 0.44 -3.59
CA THR A 243 -11.99 0.00 -4.03
C THR A 243 -11.16 -0.39 -2.82
N VAL A 244 -10.71 -1.64 -2.74
CA VAL A 244 -9.95 -2.16 -1.60
C VAL A 244 -8.51 -2.45 -2.00
N PHE A 245 -7.57 -1.80 -1.31
CA PHE A 245 -6.14 -2.01 -1.43
C PHE A 245 -5.61 -2.72 -0.19
N LYS A 246 -4.90 -3.83 -0.39
CA LYS A 246 -4.15 -4.52 0.65
C LYS A 246 -2.67 -4.25 0.48
N GLY A 247 -1.97 -3.97 1.57
CA GLY A 247 -0.54 -3.67 1.55
C GLY A 247 0.16 -4.10 2.83
N PHE A 248 1.48 -4.13 2.84
CA PHE A 248 2.29 -4.66 3.94
C PHE A 248 3.08 -3.53 4.61
N GLY A 249 3.10 -3.53 5.94
CA GLY A 249 3.85 -2.56 6.73
C GLY A 249 5.29 -2.99 6.98
N TYR A 250 5.57 -4.28 7.07
CA TYR A 250 6.88 -4.78 7.51
C TYR A 250 7.73 -5.34 6.37
N ARG A 251 9.05 -5.16 6.51
CA ARG A 251 10.07 -5.67 5.62
C ARG A 251 10.08 -7.21 5.46
N SER A 252 9.36 -7.94 6.29
CA SER A 252 9.18 -9.37 6.13
C SER A 252 8.56 -9.73 4.78
N ALA A 253 7.65 -8.91 4.27
CA ALA A 253 6.99 -9.13 2.98
C ALA A 253 7.70 -8.44 1.81
N TRP A 254 8.17 -7.21 2.00
CA TRP A 254 8.84 -6.41 0.97
C TRP A 254 9.93 -5.50 1.56
N PHE A 255 10.79 -4.98 0.71
CA PHE A 255 11.75 -3.96 1.12
C PHE A 255 12.12 -3.02 -0.02
N ALA A 256 12.39 -1.77 0.33
CA ALA A 256 13.10 -0.83 -0.52
C ALA A 256 14.61 -0.97 -0.33
N SER A 257 15.39 -0.53 -1.31
CA SER A 257 16.84 -0.44 -1.15
C SER A 257 17.18 0.54 -0.02
N PRO A 258 18.11 0.23 0.90
CA PRO A 258 18.51 1.14 1.98
C PRO A 258 19.29 2.37 1.49
N ASP A 259 19.59 2.46 0.21
CA ASP A 259 20.32 3.56 -0.41
C ASP A 259 19.38 4.74 -0.71
N PHE A 260 19.04 5.51 0.33
CA PHE A 260 18.16 6.66 0.20
C PHE A 260 18.69 7.73 -0.76
N TYR A 261 20.00 7.94 -0.78
CA TYR A 261 20.62 9.06 -1.49
C TYR A 261 20.79 8.85 -3.00
N LYS A 262 19.93 8.06 -3.61
CA LYS A 262 19.78 7.98 -5.06
C LYS A 262 18.72 8.97 -5.55
N ASP A 263 18.87 9.40 -6.79
CA ASP A 263 18.02 10.44 -7.37
C ASP A 263 16.63 9.93 -7.81
N ASN A 264 16.25 8.70 -7.43
CA ASN A 264 15.03 8.03 -7.89
C ASN A 264 14.32 7.28 -6.79
N ILE A 265 13.02 7.05 -6.99
CA ILE A 265 12.26 6.14 -6.14
C ILE A 265 12.45 4.70 -6.62
N ARG A 266 13.02 3.89 -5.75
CA ARG A 266 13.36 2.51 -6.02
C ARG A 266 12.12 1.65 -6.22
N SER A 267 12.20 0.72 -7.16
CA SER A 267 11.25 -0.39 -7.18
C SER A 267 11.45 -1.24 -5.93
N THR A 268 10.41 -1.36 -5.12
CA THR A 268 10.40 -2.28 -3.98
C THR A 268 10.54 -3.72 -4.46
N LYS A 269 11.07 -4.58 -3.61
CA LYS A 269 11.36 -5.97 -3.92
C LYS A 269 10.63 -6.90 -2.98
N ASN A 270 10.21 -8.06 -3.51
CA ASN A 270 9.74 -9.16 -2.70
C ASN A 270 10.84 -9.58 -1.71
N ALA A 271 10.49 -9.81 -0.46
CA ALA A 271 11.42 -10.31 0.55
C ALA A 271 11.76 -11.80 0.37
N SER A 272 10.98 -12.54 -0.41
CA SER A 272 11.20 -13.93 -0.78
C SER A 272 11.75 -14.07 -2.21
N ASP A 273 12.30 -15.24 -2.52
CA ASP A 273 12.75 -15.60 -3.87
C ASP A 273 11.61 -16.20 -4.73
N PHE A 274 10.39 -16.26 -4.18
CA PHE A 274 9.23 -16.82 -4.87
C PHE A 274 8.54 -15.75 -5.74
N SER A 275 7.72 -16.18 -6.69
CA SER A 275 6.88 -15.30 -7.50
C SER A 275 5.71 -14.71 -6.70
N TYR A 276 5.29 -15.38 -5.64
CA TYR A 276 4.28 -14.94 -4.66
C TYR A 276 4.93 -14.36 -3.39
N LEU A 277 4.13 -13.74 -2.54
CA LEU A 277 4.55 -13.27 -1.22
C LEU A 277 4.50 -14.43 -0.21
N TRP A 278 5.60 -14.64 0.52
CA TRP A 278 5.64 -15.68 1.55
C TRP A 278 4.62 -15.43 2.68
N GLU A 279 4.45 -14.18 3.07
CA GLU A 279 3.54 -13.75 4.14
C GLU A 279 2.06 -13.81 3.76
N ASN A 280 1.76 -13.73 2.46
CA ASN A 280 0.42 -13.96 1.92
C ASN A 280 0.54 -14.57 0.52
N PRO A 281 0.52 -15.90 0.41
CA PRO A 281 0.75 -16.59 -0.85
C PRO A 281 -0.39 -16.45 -1.88
N SER A 282 -1.49 -15.77 -1.52
CA SER A 282 -2.58 -15.45 -2.46
C SER A 282 -2.26 -14.26 -3.38
N TYR A 283 -1.07 -13.65 -3.27
CA TYR A 283 -0.68 -12.53 -4.13
C TYR A 283 0.58 -12.85 -4.93
N LEU A 284 0.52 -12.58 -6.23
CA LEU A 284 1.71 -12.57 -7.09
C LEU A 284 2.41 -11.21 -7.02
N TRP A 285 3.74 -11.26 -6.88
CA TRP A 285 4.55 -10.04 -6.85
C TRP A 285 4.43 -9.20 -8.14
N ALA A 286 4.25 -9.85 -9.28
CA ALA A 286 4.13 -9.19 -10.57
C ALA A 286 2.86 -8.33 -10.71
N GLU A 287 1.81 -8.65 -9.96
CA GLU A 287 0.50 -7.99 -10.04
C GLU A 287 0.35 -6.79 -9.10
N ARG A 288 1.40 -6.49 -8.34
CA ARG A 288 1.37 -5.32 -7.47
C ARG A 288 1.11 -4.04 -8.25
N ILE A 289 0.26 -3.20 -7.71
CA ILE A 289 0.09 -1.83 -8.17
C ILE A 289 1.15 -0.97 -7.50
N ARG A 290 1.94 -0.26 -8.30
CA ARG A 290 3.00 0.63 -7.83
C ARG A 290 2.49 2.06 -7.78
N PHE A 291 2.24 2.58 -6.59
CA PHE A 291 1.80 3.95 -6.41
C PHE A 291 2.99 4.91 -6.48
N PRO A 292 2.89 5.98 -7.28
CA PRO A 292 3.89 7.04 -7.28
C PRO A 292 3.91 7.79 -5.94
N VAL A 293 5.10 8.12 -5.48
CA VAL A 293 5.29 8.94 -4.28
C VAL A 293 5.10 10.42 -4.62
N GLU A 294 4.49 11.19 -3.73
CA GLU A 294 4.23 12.61 -3.95
C GLU A 294 5.46 13.49 -3.75
N LYS A 295 5.39 14.71 -4.33
CA LYS A 295 6.50 15.67 -4.34
C LYS A 295 7.03 16.00 -2.95
N GLN A 296 6.16 16.16 -1.97
CA GLN A 296 6.49 16.50 -0.59
C GLN A 296 7.25 15.38 0.13
N ALA A 297 7.01 14.14 -0.31
CA ALA A 297 7.70 12.97 0.22
C ALA A 297 9.08 12.75 -0.42
N LEU A 298 9.45 13.58 -1.41
CA LEU A 298 10.74 13.51 -2.10
C LEU A 298 11.70 14.57 -1.57
N GLY A 299 12.97 14.24 -1.53
CA GLY A 299 14.02 15.17 -1.12
C GLY A 299 15.41 14.60 -1.37
N ARG A 300 16.41 15.49 -1.51
CA ARG A 300 17.81 15.07 -1.61
C ARG A 300 18.44 14.81 -0.23
N LEU A 301 17.78 15.29 0.83
CA LEU A 301 18.09 14.96 2.22
C LEU A 301 16.89 14.29 2.85
N MET A 302 17.16 13.30 3.69
CA MET A 302 16.14 12.47 4.34
C MET A 302 15.22 13.30 5.25
N TYR A 303 15.78 14.22 6.03
CA TYR A 303 14.99 15.06 6.94
C TYR A 303 13.98 15.98 6.23
N SER A 304 14.22 16.32 4.97
CA SER A 304 13.34 17.24 4.23
C SER A 304 12.09 16.56 3.71
N THR A 305 11.97 15.25 3.82
CA THR A 305 10.82 14.49 3.34
C THR A 305 9.71 14.44 4.38
N SER A 306 8.45 14.60 3.97
CA SER A 306 7.30 14.48 4.85
C SER A 306 7.23 13.10 5.52
N THR A 307 7.52 12.04 4.77
CA THR A 307 7.54 10.66 5.29
C THR A 307 8.56 10.49 6.42
N TYR A 308 9.77 11.09 6.31
CA TYR A 308 10.72 11.09 7.43
C TYR A 308 10.18 11.83 8.66
N GLN A 309 9.59 13.00 8.43
CA GLN A 309 9.04 13.82 9.51
C GLN A 309 7.89 13.09 10.23
N MET A 310 7.03 12.38 9.51
CA MET A 310 6.02 11.52 10.10
C MET A 310 6.65 10.41 10.96
N LEU A 311 7.64 9.67 10.43
CA LEU A 311 8.36 8.66 11.21
C LEU A 311 9.05 9.25 12.45
N ALA A 312 9.61 10.45 12.36
CA ALA A 312 10.25 11.14 13.47
C ALA A 312 9.25 11.59 14.56
N ALA A 313 7.99 11.86 14.18
CA ALA A 313 6.93 12.16 15.14
C ALA A 313 6.60 10.95 16.03
N HIS A 314 6.76 9.72 15.53
CA HIS A 314 6.65 8.48 16.32
C HIS A 314 7.93 8.19 17.13
N ALA A 315 8.35 9.17 17.92
CA ALA A 315 9.63 9.15 18.65
C ALA A 315 9.71 8.01 19.67
N SER A 316 8.62 7.72 20.38
CA SER A 316 8.58 6.65 21.39
C SER A 316 8.84 5.27 20.80
N GLN A 317 8.60 5.10 19.48
CA GLN A 317 8.82 3.88 18.73
C GLN A 317 10.18 3.84 18.02
N ASN A 318 10.95 4.94 18.09
CA ASN A 318 12.18 5.11 17.30
C ASN A 318 11.93 4.82 15.79
N ALA A 319 10.77 5.25 15.29
CA ALA A 319 10.34 4.88 13.93
C ALA A 319 11.24 5.49 12.85
N ALA A 320 11.87 6.65 13.10
CA ALA A 320 12.86 7.26 12.22
C ALA A 320 14.04 6.33 11.87
N ALA A 321 14.38 5.39 12.73
CA ALA A 321 15.43 4.38 12.45
C ALA A 321 15.07 3.42 11.30
N ARG A 322 13.82 3.43 10.85
CA ARG A 322 13.34 2.62 9.69
C ARG A 322 13.33 3.42 8.39
N ALA A 323 13.62 4.71 8.43
CA ALA A 323 13.45 5.63 7.31
C ALA A 323 14.21 5.19 6.05
N ASP A 324 15.46 4.73 6.20
CA ASP A 324 16.30 4.25 5.09
C ASP A 324 15.71 3.07 4.32
N ARG A 325 14.75 2.36 4.90
CA ARG A 325 14.12 1.16 4.34
C ARG A 325 12.77 1.42 3.69
N ILE A 326 12.22 2.62 3.90
CA ILE A 326 10.86 3.01 3.49
C ILE A 326 10.90 4.15 2.49
N LEU A 327 11.72 5.18 2.73
CA LEU A 327 11.61 6.47 2.08
C LEU A 327 11.88 6.47 0.58
N ASN A 328 12.78 5.62 0.10
CA ASN A 328 13.19 5.61 -1.30
C ASN A 328 12.49 4.54 -2.15
N GLY A 329 11.46 3.89 -1.59
CA GLY A 329 10.67 2.87 -2.28
C GLY A 329 9.32 3.41 -2.75
N ASP A 330 8.83 2.88 -3.87
CA ASP A 330 7.44 3.03 -4.27
C ASP A 330 6.52 2.34 -3.24
N ARG A 331 5.24 2.74 -3.22
CA ARG A 331 4.23 2.06 -2.41
C ARG A 331 3.55 1.01 -3.28
N VAL A 332 3.41 -0.19 -2.74
CA VAL A 332 2.87 -1.33 -3.48
C VAL A 332 1.66 -1.90 -2.78
N PHE A 333 0.62 -2.15 -3.58
CA PHE A 333 -0.65 -2.67 -3.11
C PHE A 333 -1.18 -3.74 -4.04
N TRP A 334 -2.08 -4.56 -3.53
CA TRP A 334 -2.89 -5.51 -4.29
C TRP A 334 -4.35 -5.15 -4.14
N LEU A 335 -5.07 -5.17 -5.26
CA LEU A 335 -6.52 -4.97 -5.26
C LEU A 335 -7.25 -6.22 -4.82
N ARG A 336 -8.34 -6.00 -4.08
CA ARG A 336 -9.36 -7.00 -3.79
C ARG A 336 -10.65 -6.55 -4.44
N GLU A 337 -11.26 -7.45 -5.22
CA GLU A 337 -12.48 -7.16 -5.93
C GLU A 337 -13.69 -7.21 -5.01
N THR A 338 -14.55 -6.20 -5.09
CA THR A 338 -15.74 -6.08 -4.23
C THR A 338 -17.05 -6.14 -5.01
N SER A 339 -16.99 -6.16 -6.34
CA SER A 339 -18.17 -6.13 -7.22
C SER A 339 -18.65 -7.51 -7.68
N SER A 340 -18.09 -8.60 -7.12
CA SER A 340 -18.51 -9.96 -7.49
C SER A 340 -19.98 -10.21 -7.13
N LEU A 341 -20.71 -10.77 -8.07
CA LEU A 341 -22.10 -11.20 -7.88
C LEU A 341 -22.23 -12.36 -6.87
N LEU A 342 -21.12 -13.05 -6.58
CA LEU A 342 -21.15 -14.24 -5.73
C LEU A 342 -21.17 -13.95 -4.25
N TYR A 343 -20.79 -12.77 -3.77
CA TYR A 343 -20.87 -12.45 -2.34
C TYR A 343 -22.29 -12.63 -1.77
N ARG A 344 -23.33 -12.49 -2.60
CA ARG A 344 -24.73 -12.70 -2.22
C ARG A 344 -25.34 -13.99 -2.75
N ALA A 345 -24.57 -14.77 -3.50
CA ALA A 345 -25.07 -16.03 -4.05
C ALA A 345 -25.20 -17.10 -2.95
N ALA A 346 -26.18 -17.96 -3.09
CA ALA A 346 -26.29 -19.16 -2.28
C ALA A 346 -25.43 -20.28 -2.87
N LEU A 347 -24.53 -20.83 -2.07
CA LEU A 347 -23.66 -21.92 -2.46
C LEU A 347 -24.05 -23.21 -1.71
N SER A 348 -24.01 -24.34 -2.42
CA SER A 348 -24.28 -25.67 -1.86
C SER A 348 -23.31 -26.68 -2.44
N ALA A 349 -22.39 -27.16 -1.63
CA ALA A 349 -21.40 -28.15 -2.05
C ALA A 349 -21.88 -29.59 -1.85
N SER A 350 -21.35 -30.50 -2.63
CA SER A 350 -21.55 -31.95 -2.45
C SER A 350 -20.84 -32.46 -1.19
N SER A 351 -19.69 -31.88 -0.86
CA SER A 351 -18.95 -32.05 0.40
C SER A 351 -18.05 -30.84 0.66
N GLY A 352 -17.55 -30.70 1.87
CA GLY A 352 -16.78 -29.54 2.31
C GLY A 352 -17.65 -28.31 2.58
N ASP A 353 -17.04 -27.23 3.07
CA ASP A 353 -17.71 -25.98 3.39
C ASP A 353 -17.71 -25.01 2.20
N ALA A 354 -18.85 -24.89 1.53
CA ALA A 354 -19.00 -24.01 0.37
C ALA A 354 -18.97 -22.50 0.75
N SER A 355 -19.20 -22.14 2.01
CA SER A 355 -19.21 -20.75 2.44
C SER A 355 -17.83 -20.08 2.35
N LEU A 356 -16.77 -20.87 2.27
CA LEU A 356 -15.40 -20.42 2.06
C LEU A 356 -15.15 -19.86 0.65
N LEU A 357 -16.07 -20.06 -0.29
CA LEU A 357 -15.90 -19.66 -1.70
C LEU A 357 -16.38 -18.25 -2.03
N ASN A 358 -17.07 -17.58 -1.11
CA ASN A 358 -17.64 -16.26 -1.36
C ASN A 358 -17.67 -15.37 -0.11
N ASP A 359 -16.71 -15.52 0.78
CA ASP A 359 -16.64 -14.79 2.04
C ASP A 359 -15.61 -13.65 2.06
N PHE A 360 -14.99 -13.34 0.90
CA PHE A 360 -13.96 -12.33 0.76
C PHE A 360 -12.61 -12.70 1.40
N LYS A 361 -12.41 -13.95 1.80
CA LYS A 361 -11.17 -14.43 2.44
C LYS A 361 -10.47 -15.43 1.54
N ARG A 362 -9.21 -15.19 1.18
CA ARG A 362 -8.43 -16.12 0.35
C ARG A 362 -7.49 -17.01 1.17
N ILE A 363 -7.16 -16.59 2.38
CA ILE A 363 -6.31 -17.35 3.32
C ILE A 363 -6.87 -17.24 4.72
N ASP A 364 -6.56 -18.22 5.55
CA ASP A 364 -6.63 -18.11 7.00
C ASP A 364 -5.29 -18.55 7.61
N ILE A 365 -5.09 -18.25 8.87
CA ILE A 365 -3.85 -18.53 9.59
C ILE A 365 -4.22 -19.32 10.84
N GLU A 366 -3.65 -20.51 10.98
CA GLU A 366 -3.93 -21.41 12.09
C GLU A 366 -3.62 -20.78 13.46
N ASP A 367 -2.53 -20.02 13.53
CA ASP A 367 -2.17 -19.23 14.72
C ASP A 367 -1.43 -17.95 14.30
N VAL A 368 -2.13 -16.82 14.33
CA VAL A 368 -1.54 -15.50 14.01
C VAL A 368 -0.42 -15.12 14.98
N GLY A 369 -0.34 -15.74 16.15
CA GLY A 369 0.62 -15.43 17.21
C GLY A 369 2.00 -16.05 17.03
N VAL A 370 2.17 -17.00 16.09
CA VAL A 370 3.45 -17.70 15.88
C VAL A 370 4.28 -17.08 14.77
N SER A 371 5.60 -17.27 14.82
CA SER A 371 6.51 -16.74 13.82
C SER A 371 6.50 -17.53 12.52
N ASN A 372 6.32 -18.85 12.61
CA ASN A 372 6.16 -19.73 11.46
C ASN A 372 4.67 -19.89 11.19
N VAL A 373 4.17 -19.11 10.26
CA VAL A 373 2.75 -19.10 9.90
C VAL A 373 2.43 -20.35 9.11
N THR A 374 1.40 -21.06 9.54
CA THR A 374 0.77 -22.11 8.74
C THR A 374 -0.55 -21.56 8.21
N PHE A 375 -0.64 -21.42 6.90
CA PHE A 375 -1.89 -21.13 6.23
C PHE A 375 -2.70 -22.42 6.23
N SER A 376 -3.86 -22.39 6.85
CA SER A 376 -4.70 -23.57 7.00
C SER A 376 -6.15 -23.23 6.74
N GLY A 377 -6.88 -24.26 6.33
CA GLY A 377 -8.31 -24.36 6.52
C GLY A 377 -9.21 -23.46 5.69
N HIS A 378 -8.72 -22.47 4.96
CA HIS A 378 -9.55 -21.59 4.15
C HIS A 378 -9.61 -22.07 2.69
N VAL A 379 -9.97 -23.34 2.52
CA VAL A 379 -10.08 -24.00 1.21
C VAL A 379 -11.33 -24.88 1.20
N TRP A 380 -12.22 -24.63 0.27
CA TRP A 380 -13.22 -25.64 -0.07
C TRP A 380 -12.52 -26.78 -0.77
N SER A 381 -12.25 -27.87 -0.06
CA SER A 381 -11.61 -29.08 -0.57
C SER A 381 -12.60 -30.25 -0.46
N PRO A 382 -13.33 -30.57 -1.52
CA PRO A 382 -14.33 -31.64 -1.48
C PRO A 382 -13.65 -33.02 -1.47
N ASP A 383 -14.15 -33.92 -0.63
CA ASP A 383 -13.66 -35.29 -0.43
C ASP A 383 -14.55 -36.38 -1.04
N ASP A 384 -15.70 -36.02 -1.62
CA ASP A 384 -16.60 -36.93 -2.30
C ASP A 384 -16.24 -37.14 -3.78
N GLU A 385 -16.89 -38.12 -4.44
CA GLU A 385 -16.66 -38.40 -5.89
C GLU A 385 -17.19 -37.29 -6.81
N ASN A 386 -18.18 -36.53 -6.36
CA ASN A 386 -18.80 -35.49 -7.17
C ASN A 386 -17.93 -34.24 -7.28
N LYS A 387 -17.25 -33.87 -6.20
CA LYS A 387 -16.40 -32.68 -6.11
C LYS A 387 -17.05 -31.42 -6.72
N ALA A 388 -18.29 -31.14 -6.35
CA ALA A 388 -19.09 -30.12 -6.98
C ALA A 388 -19.69 -29.12 -6.00
N VAL A 389 -19.81 -27.86 -6.44
CA VAL A 389 -20.56 -26.80 -5.78
C VAL A 389 -21.57 -26.21 -6.75
N ALA A 390 -22.82 -26.12 -6.30
CA ALA A 390 -23.89 -25.40 -7.00
C ALA A 390 -23.96 -23.97 -6.50
N VAL A 391 -23.95 -23.02 -7.41
CA VAL A 391 -24.06 -21.58 -7.19
C VAL A 391 -25.41 -21.11 -7.70
N THR A 392 -26.20 -20.46 -6.83
CA THR A 392 -27.47 -19.83 -7.18
C THR A 392 -27.35 -18.33 -6.94
N LEU A 393 -27.46 -17.53 -8.00
CA LEU A 393 -27.41 -16.08 -7.89
C LEU A 393 -28.67 -15.56 -7.19
N ASP A 394 -28.53 -14.51 -6.42
CA ASP A 394 -29.63 -13.80 -5.74
C ASP A 394 -30.71 -13.35 -6.75
N THR A 395 -30.27 -12.80 -7.88
CA THR A 395 -31.11 -12.49 -9.05
C THR A 395 -30.40 -12.94 -10.31
N PRO A 396 -31.16 -13.45 -11.32
CA PRO A 396 -30.54 -13.76 -12.63
C PRO A 396 -29.84 -12.54 -13.22
N ALA A 397 -28.60 -12.74 -13.65
CA ALA A 397 -27.72 -11.68 -14.13
C ALA A 397 -26.98 -12.08 -15.42
N PRO A 398 -26.51 -11.12 -16.23
CA PRO A 398 -25.52 -11.43 -17.26
C PRO A 398 -24.19 -11.84 -16.60
N LEU A 399 -23.44 -12.75 -17.25
CA LEU A 399 -22.10 -13.14 -16.85
C LEU A 399 -21.17 -13.15 -18.06
N SER A 400 -19.94 -12.67 -17.90
CA SER A 400 -18.88 -12.72 -18.91
C SER A 400 -17.56 -13.24 -18.38
N GLU A 401 -17.36 -13.21 -17.06
CA GLU A 401 -16.13 -13.70 -16.42
C GLU A 401 -16.42 -14.46 -15.12
N LEU A 402 -15.62 -15.49 -14.88
CA LEU A 402 -15.48 -16.16 -13.58
C LEU A 402 -14.01 -16.13 -13.17
N TRP A 403 -13.75 -15.81 -11.94
CA TRP A 403 -12.42 -15.82 -11.37
C TRP A 403 -12.36 -16.92 -10.30
N LEU A 404 -11.45 -17.87 -10.50
CA LEU A 404 -11.26 -19.02 -9.63
C LEU A 404 -9.89 -18.89 -8.97
N TYR A 405 -9.86 -19.00 -7.63
CA TYR A 405 -8.63 -18.93 -6.85
C TYR A 405 -8.31 -20.32 -6.31
N ASP A 406 -7.22 -20.89 -6.81
CA ASP A 406 -6.73 -22.20 -6.37
C ASP A 406 -6.19 -22.13 -4.92
N ASN A 407 -6.00 -23.28 -4.32
CA ASN A 407 -5.28 -23.39 -3.05
C ASN A 407 -3.88 -22.74 -3.17
N PRO A 408 -3.51 -21.80 -2.29
CA PRO A 408 -2.18 -21.19 -2.32
C PRO A 408 -1.04 -22.18 -2.02
N ASN A 409 -1.33 -23.40 -1.57
CA ASN A 409 -0.35 -24.47 -1.45
C ASN A 409 0.04 -25.00 -2.83
N PRO A 410 1.29 -24.78 -3.30
CA PRO A 410 1.71 -25.17 -4.66
C PRO A 410 1.75 -26.68 -4.91
N PHE A 411 1.51 -27.49 -3.87
CA PHE A 411 1.47 -28.96 -3.96
C PHE A 411 0.05 -29.54 -3.99
N SER A 412 -0.97 -28.67 -4.02
CA SER A 412 -2.39 -29.04 -3.96
C SER A 412 -3.17 -28.19 -4.94
N ASN A 413 -3.32 -28.67 -6.19
CA ASN A 413 -3.80 -27.87 -7.29
C ASN A 413 -5.05 -28.47 -7.97
N VAL A 414 -5.90 -27.60 -8.51
CA VAL A 414 -6.97 -27.96 -9.44
C VAL A 414 -6.41 -27.91 -10.88
N LEU A 415 -6.39 -29.06 -11.54
CA LEU A 415 -5.83 -29.23 -12.87
C LEU A 415 -6.87 -29.13 -13.99
N ASP A 416 -8.15 -29.23 -13.66
CA ASP A 416 -9.27 -29.01 -14.58
C ASP A 416 -10.59 -28.92 -13.81
N ALA A 417 -11.48 -28.03 -14.24
CA ALA A 417 -12.83 -27.92 -13.70
C ALA A 417 -13.85 -27.67 -14.81
N GLU A 418 -15.07 -28.17 -14.60
CA GLU A 418 -16.22 -27.97 -15.46
C GLU A 418 -17.19 -26.97 -14.83
N ILE A 419 -17.70 -26.06 -15.64
CA ILE A 419 -18.70 -25.09 -15.22
C ILE A 419 -19.93 -25.26 -16.15
N ALA A 420 -21.02 -25.74 -15.56
CA ALA A 420 -22.31 -25.95 -16.24
C ALA A 420 -23.29 -24.85 -15.85
N PHE A 421 -23.63 -23.96 -16.78
CA PHE A 421 -24.53 -22.82 -16.54
C PHE A 421 -26.00 -23.20 -16.62
N SER A 422 -26.85 -22.38 -16.00
CA SER A 422 -28.31 -22.55 -16.02
C SER A 422 -28.94 -22.43 -17.42
N ASP A 423 -28.24 -21.87 -18.42
CA ASP A 423 -28.65 -21.84 -19.84
C ASP A 423 -28.36 -23.16 -20.58
N GLY A 424 -27.79 -24.15 -19.89
CA GLY A 424 -27.41 -25.45 -20.43
C GLY A 424 -26.05 -25.48 -21.12
N SER A 425 -25.32 -24.36 -21.18
CA SER A 425 -23.98 -24.33 -21.74
C SER A 425 -22.95 -24.84 -20.71
N VAL A 426 -21.85 -25.40 -21.21
CA VAL A 426 -20.78 -25.96 -20.40
C VAL A 426 -19.44 -25.44 -20.90
N ILE A 427 -18.53 -25.13 -20.00
CA ILE A 427 -17.13 -24.79 -20.29
C ILE A 427 -16.19 -25.54 -19.35
N THR A 428 -14.94 -25.71 -19.74
CA THR A 428 -13.86 -26.26 -18.90
C THR A 428 -12.75 -25.23 -18.75
N THR A 429 -12.06 -25.27 -17.62
CA THR A 429 -11.04 -24.26 -17.29
C THR A 429 -9.63 -24.64 -17.76
N GLY A 430 -9.32 -25.95 -17.83
CA GLY A 430 -7.94 -26.42 -17.78
C GLY A 430 -7.31 -26.21 -16.40
N PRO A 431 -5.97 -26.31 -16.27
CA PRO A 431 -5.28 -26.08 -15.01
C PRO A 431 -5.48 -24.65 -14.50
N LEU A 432 -5.78 -24.52 -13.21
CA LEU A 432 -5.82 -23.22 -12.56
C LEU A 432 -4.40 -22.68 -12.33
N ALA A 433 -4.29 -21.38 -12.15
CA ALA A 433 -3.04 -20.73 -11.78
C ALA A 433 -2.63 -21.22 -10.38
N PRO A 434 -1.43 -21.78 -10.20
CA PRO A 434 -0.99 -22.25 -8.91
C PRO A 434 -0.63 -21.07 -7.99
N GLY A 435 -0.78 -21.25 -6.68
CA GLY A 435 -0.33 -20.28 -5.70
C GLY A 435 -1.36 -19.20 -5.34
N GLY A 436 -2.64 -19.45 -5.54
CA GLY A 436 -3.73 -18.58 -5.07
C GLY A 436 -3.98 -17.33 -5.92
N ASP A 437 -3.42 -17.27 -7.12
CA ASP A 437 -3.73 -16.25 -8.11
C ASP A 437 -5.04 -16.53 -8.85
N ALA A 438 -5.67 -15.47 -9.39
CA ALA A 438 -6.93 -15.61 -10.12
C ALA A 438 -6.74 -16.33 -11.46
N THR A 439 -7.40 -17.45 -11.64
CA THR A 439 -7.63 -18.00 -12.99
C THR A 439 -8.86 -17.35 -13.59
N VAL A 440 -8.65 -16.42 -14.52
CA VAL A 440 -9.74 -15.66 -15.16
C VAL A 440 -10.28 -16.42 -16.36
N VAL A 441 -11.49 -16.93 -16.23
CA VAL A 441 -12.21 -17.65 -17.29
C VAL A 441 -13.16 -16.69 -17.99
N ARG A 442 -12.83 -16.29 -19.24
CA ARG A 442 -13.61 -15.37 -20.07
C ARG A 442 -14.44 -16.12 -21.08
N PHE A 443 -15.66 -15.67 -21.29
CA PHE A 443 -16.59 -16.22 -22.29
C PHE A 443 -17.51 -15.13 -22.85
N PRO A 444 -18.14 -15.36 -24.04
CA PRO A 444 -19.15 -14.44 -24.56
C PRO A 444 -20.26 -14.23 -23.54
N THR A 445 -20.66 -12.98 -23.33
CA THR A 445 -21.65 -12.62 -22.30
C THR A 445 -22.91 -13.50 -22.42
N LYS A 446 -23.19 -14.23 -21.36
CA LYS A 446 -24.39 -15.04 -21.20
C LYS A 446 -25.45 -14.20 -20.49
N SER A 447 -26.58 -14.02 -21.12
CA SER A 447 -27.68 -13.25 -20.51
C SER A 447 -28.51 -14.13 -19.56
N ASN A 448 -29.01 -13.51 -18.49
CA ASN A 448 -30.03 -14.11 -17.61
C ASN A 448 -29.62 -15.46 -16.98
N ILE A 449 -28.39 -15.54 -16.49
CA ILE A 449 -27.90 -16.70 -15.72
C ILE A 449 -28.45 -16.64 -14.32
N SER A 450 -29.16 -17.68 -13.89
CA SER A 450 -29.64 -17.83 -12.50
C SER A 450 -28.65 -18.56 -11.59
N GLY A 451 -27.62 -19.19 -12.18
CA GLY A 451 -26.59 -19.92 -11.44
C GLY A 451 -25.81 -20.87 -12.34
N PHE A 452 -24.91 -21.60 -11.72
CA PHE A 452 -24.10 -22.61 -12.39
C PHE A 452 -23.64 -23.67 -11.37
N THR A 453 -23.16 -24.81 -11.89
CA THR A 453 -22.47 -25.82 -11.09
C THR A 453 -21.01 -25.87 -11.49
N LEU A 454 -20.11 -25.70 -10.55
CA LEU A 454 -18.68 -25.93 -10.71
C LEU A 454 -18.34 -27.33 -10.20
N ARG A 455 -17.61 -28.12 -10.99
CA ARG A 455 -17.13 -29.46 -10.63
C ARG A 455 -15.64 -29.56 -10.89
N LEU A 456 -14.87 -30.02 -9.91
CA LEU A 456 -13.45 -30.30 -10.07
C LEU A 456 -13.28 -31.66 -10.77
N LEU A 457 -12.78 -31.63 -12.02
CA LEU A 457 -12.61 -32.84 -12.84
C LEU A 457 -11.29 -33.55 -12.54
N LYS A 458 -10.25 -32.76 -12.28
CA LYS A 458 -8.92 -33.28 -12.05
C LYS A 458 -8.21 -32.45 -10.97
N THR A 459 -7.66 -33.11 -9.99
CA THR A 459 -6.94 -32.48 -8.86
C THR A 459 -5.62 -33.17 -8.60
N GLU A 460 -4.68 -32.46 -7.98
CA GLU A 460 -3.38 -32.97 -7.53
C GLU A 460 -3.16 -32.53 -6.07
N GLY A 461 -2.63 -33.42 -5.22
CA GLY A 461 -2.44 -33.15 -3.79
C GLY A 461 -3.61 -33.59 -2.93
N GLY A 462 -3.45 -33.48 -1.61
CA GLY A 462 -4.40 -34.03 -0.63
C GLY A 462 -5.56 -33.11 -0.28
N ASP A 463 -5.36 -31.81 -0.39
CA ASP A 463 -6.29 -30.73 -0.03
C ASP A 463 -6.56 -29.78 -1.21
N ALA A 464 -6.55 -30.32 -2.41
CA ALA A 464 -6.83 -29.54 -3.62
C ALA A 464 -8.27 -29.03 -3.64
N GLY A 465 -8.43 -27.75 -3.95
CA GLY A 465 -9.71 -27.06 -3.90
C GLY A 465 -9.55 -25.56 -4.15
N LEU A 466 -10.59 -24.80 -3.87
CA LEU A 466 -10.63 -23.36 -4.10
C LEU A 466 -10.75 -22.58 -2.80
N THR A 467 -10.12 -21.41 -2.76
CA THR A 467 -10.21 -20.47 -1.64
C THR A 467 -11.26 -19.39 -1.87
N GLU A 468 -11.51 -19.03 -3.14
CA GLU A 468 -12.49 -17.99 -3.49
C GLU A 468 -13.02 -18.26 -4.90
N LEU A 469 -14.24 -17.83 -5.16
CA LEU A 469 -14.89 -17.84 -6.46
C LEU A 469 -15.61 -16.51 -6.67
N GLU A 470 -15.32 -15.85 -7.78
CA GLU A 470 -15.93 -14.57 -8.12
C GLU A 470 -16.59 -14.63 -9.50
N ALA A 471 -17.66 -13.86 -9.73
CA ALA A 471 -18.38 -13.81 -10.99
C ALA A 471 -18.76 -12.38 -11.36
N TYR A 472 -18.60 -12.03 -12.64
CA TYR A 472 -18.78 -10.68 -13.13
C TYR A 472 -19.63 -10.63 -14.40
N ALA A 473 -20.50 -9.61 -14.46
CA ALA A 473 -21.23 -9.29 -15.67
C ALA A 473 -20.33 -8.68 -16.73
N GLU A 474 -19.38 -7.88 -16.30
CA GLU A 474 -18.31 -7.24 -17.08
C GLU A 474 -17.02 -7.29 -16.26
N ALA A 475 -15.88 -7.25 -16.94
CA ALA A 475 -14.58 -7.22 -16.27
C ALA A 475 -14.52 -6.07 -15.24
N PRO A 476 -14.09 -6.33 -14.00
CA PRO A 476 -13.97 -5.28 -12.99
C PRO A 476 -13.10 -4.12 -13.46
N SER A 477 -13.52 -2.90 -13.14
CA SER A 477 -12.77 -1.68 -13.46
C SER A 477 -12.88 -0.70 -12.31
N HIS A 478 -11.74 -0.23 -11.83
CA HIS A 478 -11.64 0.68 -10.69
C HIS A 478 -11.33 2.12 -11.09
N GLY A 479 -11.22 2.42 -12.38
CA GLY A 479 -10.81 3.73 -12.88
C GLY A 479 -9.35 4.11 -12.55
N ILE A 480 -8.59 3.23 -11.92
CA ILE A 480 -7.22 3.48 -11.51
C ILE A 480 -6.31 3.37 -12.74
N ARG A 481 -5.65 4.47 -13.09
CA ARG A 481 -4.73 4.53 -14.22
C ARG A 481 -3.49 5.31 -13.85
N PHE A 482 -2.31 4.72 -14.07
CA PHE A 482 -1.03 5.37 -13.88
C PHE A 482 -0.18 5.29 -15.13
N ILE A 483 0.52 6.39 -15.42
CA ILE A 483 1.69 6.41 -16.30
C ILE A 483 2.87 6.93 -15.49
N LYS A 484 4.01 6.24 -15.54
CA LYS A 484 5.23 6.69 -14.87
C LYS A 484 6.47 6.28 -15.64
N LEU A 485 7.38 7.21 -15.85
CA LEU A 485 8.69 6.94 -16.45
C LEU A 485 9.59 6.20 -15.46
N LYS A 486 10.35 5.22 -15.98
CA LYS A 486 11.32 4.41 -15.24
C LYS A 486 12.69 4.47 -15.90
N ASN A 487 13.73 4.33 -15.08
CA ASN A 487 15.08 4.10 -15.56
C ASN A 487 15.36 2.60 -15.83
N ALA A 488 16.58 2.28 -16.25
CA ALA A 488 16.99 0.90 -16.52
C ALA A 488 17.03 -0.01 -15.27
N ALA A 489 17.00 0.56 -14.07
CA ALA A 489 16.92 -0.17 -12.80
C ALA A 489 15.48 -0.39 -12.31
N ASP A 490 14.48 -0.08 -13.13
CA ASP A 490 13.05 -0.13 -12.82
C ASP A 490 12.60 0.88 -11.74
N ASP A 491 13.40 1.91 -11.46
CA ASP A 491 13.05 2.96 -10.51
C ASP A 491 12.21 4.04 -11.17
N PHE A 492 11.21 4.58 -10.46
CA PHE A 492 10.47 5.74 -10.93
C PHE A 492 11.35 6.98 -10.94
N VAL A 493 11.33 7.74 -12.03
CA VAL A 493 12.12 8.96 -12.20
C VAL A 493 11.26 10.21 -12.00
N TYR A 494 11.86 11.24 -11.41
CA TYR A 494 11.22 12.52 -11.09
C TYR A 494 12.10 13.71 -11.49
N ASP A 495 13.18 13.96 -10.77
CA ASP A 495 14.26 14.89 -11.11
C ASP A 495 15.53 14.07 -11.32
N TYR A 496 15.73 13.67 -12.55
CA TYR A 496 16.74 12.68 -12.91
C TYR A 496 18.03 13.34 -13.37
N TRP A 497 19.13 12.95 -12.77
CA TRP A 497 20.45 13.35 -13.19
C TRP A 497 21.08 12.28 -14.09
N VAL A 498 21.06 12.53 -15.39
CA VAL A 498 21.71 11.63 -16.35
C VAL A 498 23.19 11.44 -16.00
N ASN A 499 23.76 10.32 -16.41
CA ASN A 499 25.19 10.08 -16.22
C ASN A 499 26.02 11.13 -16.97
N PRO A 500 27.33 11.26 -16.69
CA PRO A 500 28.19 12.24 -17.37
C PRO A 500 28.28 12.07 -18.89
N SER A 501 27.99 10.88 -19.44
CA SER A 501 27.93 10.67 -20.90
C SER A 501 26.76 11.43 -21.56
N GLY A 502 25.76 11.81 -20.78
CA GLY A 502 24.65 12.63 -21.22
C GLY A 502 23.49 11.88 -21.85
N SER A 503 23.51 10.55 -21.90
CA SER A 503 22.43 9.76 -22.49
C SER A 503 21.99 8.62 -21.58
N GLU A 504 20.68 8.39 -21.49
CA GLU A 504 20.03 7.35 -20.70
C GLU A 504 18.80 6.81 -21.46
N ARG A 505 18.41 5.57 -21.18
CA ARG A 505 17.19 4.98 -21.71
C ARG A 505 16.15 4.84 -20.60
N PHE A 506 14.96 5.40 -20.84
CA PHE A 506 13.80 5.24 -19.98
C PHE A 506 12.83 4.23 -20.59
N SER A 507 12.03 3.60 -19.71
CA SER A 507 10.88 2.78 -20.06
C SER A 507 9.63 3.34 -19.39
N LEU A 508 8.47 2.78 -19.71
CA LEU A 508 7.19 3.20 -19.16
C LEU A 508 6.65 2.14 -18.20
N TYR A 509 6.10 2.58 -17.08
CA TYR A 509 5.17 1.83 -16.25
C TYR A 509 3.77 2.35 -16.51
N THR A 510 2.85 1.43 -16.77
CA THR A 510 1.41 1.73 -16.87
C THR A 510 0.65 0.83 -15.92
N TYR A 511 -0.43 1.35 -15.37
CA TYR A 511 -1.43 0.52 -14.71
C TYR A 511 -2.83 0.96 -15.21
N PRO A 512 -3.68 0.02 -15.65
CA PRO A 512 -3.37 -1.38 -15.96
C PRO A 512 -2.19 -1.52 -16.94
N ALA A 513 -1.51 -2.67 -16.88
CA ALA A 513 -0.39 -2.95 -17.76
C ALA A 513 -0.83 -2.96 -19.24
N GLU A 514 -0.15 -2.18 -20.07
CA GLU A 514 -0.37 -2.21 -21.51
C GLU A 514 0.54 -3.24 -22.18
N PRO A 515 0.12 -3.81 -23.32
CA PRO A 515 0.98 -4.72 -24.08
C PRO A 515 2.31 -4.06 -24.46
N ALA A 516 3.39 -4.82 -24.38
CA ALA A 516 4.69 -4.37 -24.86
C ALA A 516 4.63 -4.08 -26.37
N GLY A 517 5.22 -2.95 -26.80
CA GLY A 517 5.24 -2.55 -28.19
C GLY A 517 5.89 -1.19 -28.41
N ASP A 518 5.76 -0.68 -29.62
CA ASP A 518 6.24 0.65 -29.99
C ASP A 518 5.42 1.72 -29.26
N LEU A 519 6.03 2.41 -28.33
CA LEU A 519 5.37 3.47 -27.53
C LEU A 519 4.86 4.63 -28.40
N SER A 520 5.47 4.88 -29.57
CA SER A 520 5.06 5.98 -30.45
C SER A 520 3.64 5.82 -31.03
N ALA A 521 3.11 4.59 -31.01
CA ALA A 521 1.73 4.31 -31.46
C ALA A 521 0.66 4.79 -30.46
N SER A 522 1.00 4.83 -29.15
CA SER A 522 0.06 5.13 -28.06
C SER A 522 0.37 6.44 -27.33
N TYR A 523 1.58 6.96 -27.48
CA TYR A 523 2.07 8.10 -26.70
C TYR A 523 2.75 9.14 -27.58
N ARG A 524 2.81 10.37 -27.06
CA ARG A 524 3.68 11.43 -27.61
C ARG A 524 4.65 11.97 -26.55
N LEU A 525 5.81 12.45 -27.01
CA LEU A 525 6.80 13.11 -26.17
C LEU A 525 6.74 14.62 -26.39
N VAL A 526 6.83 15.37 -25.30
CA VAL A 526 6.99 16.83 -25.32
C VAL A 526 8.24 17.18 -24.52
N VAL A 527 9.17 17.85 -25.15
CA VAL A 527 10.40 18.35 -24.53
C VAL A 527 10.28 19.86 -24.38
N SER A 528 10.43 20.37 -23.16
CA SER A 528 10.33 21.78 -22.83
C SER A 528 11.60 22.26 -22.14
N GLY A 529 12.20 23.35 -22.65
CA GLY A 529 13.50 23.83 -22.17
C GLY A 529 14.65 22.99 -22.76
N GLY A 530 15.84 23.14 -22.14
CA GLY A 530 17.06 22.57 -22.69
C GLY A 530 17.61 23.40 -23.83
N GLY A 531 18.86 23.22 -24.18
CA GLY A 531 19.49 23.86 -25.31
C GLY A 531 19.71 22.88 -26.45
N GLU A 532 20.47 23.34 -27.44
CA GLU A 532 20.97 22.46 -28.50
C GLU A 532 21.69 21.23 -27.88
N GLY A 533 21.35 20.03 -28.36
CA GLY A 533 21.88 18.75 -27.85
C GLY A 533 21.09 18.13 -26.71
N CYS A 534 19.97 18.73 -26.28
CA CYS A 534 19.01 18.08 -25.37
C CYS A 534 17.83 17.50 -26.17
N SER A 535 17.50 16.22 -25.96
CA SER A 535 16.42 15.55 -26.70
C SER A 535 15.84 14.35 -25.97
N ALA A 536 14.63 13.98 -26.36
CA ALA A 536 14.03 12.69 -26.04
C ALA A 536 13.33 12.15 -27.30
N VAL A 537 13.59 10.90 -27.64
CA VAL A 537 13.04 10.23 -28.82
C VAL A 537 12.59 8.82 -28.45
N PHE A 538 11.53 8.34 -29.08
CA PHE A 538 11.12 6.94 -28.93
C PHE A 538 12.20 6.02 -29.52
N ASP A 539 12.43 4.91 -28.83
CA ASP A 539 13.35 3.85 -29.18
C ASP A 539 12.68 2.49 -28.91
N GLY A 540 11.78 2.10 -29.80
CA GLY A 540 10.94 0.93 -29.66
C GLY A 540 10.02 1.00 -28.43
N ASP A 541 10.22 0.12 -27.47
CA ASP A 541 9.49 0.06 -26.18
C ASP A 541 10.07 1.00 -25.11
N GLY A 542 10.98 1.89 -25.49
CA GLY A 542 11.61 2.84 -24.59
C GLY A 542 11.76 4.25 -25.18
N ILE A 543 12.45 5.08 -24.42
CA ILE A 543 12.72 6.48 -24.73
C ILE A 543 14.20 6.75 -24.51
N LEU A 544 14.93 7.11 -25.55
CA LEU A 544 16.30 7.57 -25.43
C LEU A 544 16.30 9.06 -25.10
N VAL A 545 16.92 9.38 -23.98
CA VAL A 545 16.98 10.74 -23.43
C VAL A 545 18.44 11.21 -23.47
N THR A 546 18.67 12.39 -24.01
CA THR A 546 20.00 13.01 -24.06
C THR A 546 19.95 14.40 -23.41
N CYS A 547 20.90 14.69 -22.52
CA CYS A 547 21.04 15.97 -21.86
C CYS A 547 22.53 16.36 -21.75
N VAL A 548 22.91 17.44 -22.41
CA VAL A 548 24.31 17.90 -22.41
C VAL A 548 24.72 18.48 -21.06
N PRO A 549 26.01 18.45 -20.70
CA PRO A 549 26.50 18.95 -19.41
C PRO A 549 26.09 20.43 -19.16
N GLY A 550 25.61 20.69 -17.95
CA GLY A 550 25.15 22.03 -17.53
C GLY A 550 23.72 22.36 -17.94
N SER A 551 23.04 21.47 -18.67
CA SER A 551 21.68 21.70 -19.16
C SER A 551 20.64 20.92 -18.36
N SER A 552 19.39 21.30 -18.54
CA SER A 552 18.22 20.60 -18.02
C SER A 552 16.99 20.91 -18.86
N PHE A 553 16.05 19.97 -18.91
CA PHE A 553 14.77 20.14 -19.60
C PHE A 553 13.67 19.33 -18.90
N THR A 554 12.42 19.63 -19.23
CA THR A 554 11.29 18.83 -18.83
C THR A 554 10.91 17.89 -19.96
N LEU A 555 10.85 16.59 -19.67
CA LEU A 555 10.27 15.58 -20.53
C LEU A 555 8.88 15.26 -20.04
N LYS A 556 7.88 15.38 -20.92
CA LYS A 556 6.51 14.92 -20.72
C LYS A 556 6.23 13.78 -21.70
N ILE A 557 5.64 12.70 -21.22
CA ILE A 557 5.02 11.64 -22.01
C ILE A 557 3.53 11.66 -21.73
N GLU A 558 2.69 11.67 -22.78
CA GLU A 558 1.24 11.69 -22.62
C GLU A 558 0.56 10.72 -23.58
N SER A 559 -0.57 10.14 -23.13
CA SER A 559 -1.37 9.25 -23.95
C SER A 559 -2.02 9.99 -25.12
N LEU A 560 -2.03 9.38 -26.31
CA LEU A 560 -2.70 9.93 -27.48
C LEU A 560 -4.22 9.81 -27.38
N THR A 561 -4.73 8.83 -26.67
CA THR A 561 -6.17 8.59 -26.49
C THR A 561 -6.75 9.39 -25.32
N ASP A 562 -5.94 9.66 -24.28
CA ASP A 562 -6.33 10.42 -23.10
C ASP A 562 -5.20 11.36 -22.67
N PRO A 563 -5.14 12.59 -23.19
CA PRO A 563 -4.07 13.55 -22.87
C PRO A 563 -4.02 14.01 -21.40
N SER A 564 -5.04 13.72 -20.59
CA SER A 564 -5.02 13.94 -19.13
C SER A 564 -4.13 12.92 -18.42
N LEU A 565 -3.89 11.76 -19.06
CA LEU A 565 -3.02 10.70 -18.56
C LEU A 565 -1.59 10.95 -19.07
N PHE A 566 -0.75 11.49 -18.22
CA PHE A 566 0.64 11.78 -18.55
C PHE A 566 1.57 11.69 -17.34
N ASP A 567 2.87 11.56 -17.61
CA ASP A 567 3.95 11.79 -16.64
C ASP A 567 4.89 12.89 -17.15
N ALA A 568 5.47 13.64 -16.23
CA ALA A 568 6.46 14.65 -16.56
C ALA A 568 7.62 14.60 -15.56
N VAL A 569 8.84 14.61 -16.09
CA VAL A 569 10.06 14.50 -15.30
C VAL A 569 11.05 15.61 -15.67
N ARG A 570 11.82 16.05 -14.69
CA ARG A 570 12.98 16.91 -14.92
C ARG A 570 14.18 16.04 -15.28
N VAL A 571 14.80 16.32 -16.40
CA VAL A 571 16.05 15.68 -16.82
C VAL A 571 17.17 16.70 -16.78
N SER A 572 18.26 16.38 -16.10
CA SER A 572 19.36 17.31 -15.88
C SER A 572 20.71 16.63 -16.03
N ASN A 573 21.71 17.37 -16.48
CA ASN A 573 23.11 16.97 -16.44
C ASN A 573 23.92 18.02 -15.66
N PRO A 574 23.82 18.05 -14.32
CA PRO A 574 24.43 19.10 -13.51
C PRO A 574 25.95 19.01 -13.53
N SER A 575 26.59 20.14 -13.27
CA SER A 575 28.06 20.24 -13.20
C SER A 575 28.64 19.29 -12.12
N SER A 576 29.89 18.90 -12.30
CA SER A 576 30.59 18.07 -11.33
C SER A 576 30.66 18.70 -9.94
N SER A 577 30.76 20.04 -9.85
CA SER A 577 30.76 20.77 -8.58
C SER A 577 29.43 20.67 -7.85
N ARG A 578 28.30 20.79 -8.55
CA ARG A 578 26.96 20.61 -7.95
C ARG A 578 26.76 19.16 -7.44
N ARG A 579 27.16 18.17 -8.24
CA ARG A 579 27.12 16.75 -7.82
C ARG A 579 27.96 16.51 -6.55
N LEU A 580 29.16 17.08 -6.49
CA LEU A 580 30.03 16.94 -5.31
C LEU A 580 29.49 17.63 -4.08
N LEU A 581 28.87 18.80 -4.23
CA LEU A 581 28.22 19.53 -3.14
C LEU A 581 27.09 18.70 -2.52
N VAL A 582 26.17 18.20 -3.32
CA VAL A 582 25.06 17.37 -2.85
C VAL A 582 25.56 16.13 -2.14
N ARG A 583 26.54 15.41 -2.70
CA ARG A 583 27.15 14.23 -2.04
C ARG A 583 27.75 14.56 -0.69
N ARG A 584 28.42 15.69 -0.53
CA ARG A 584 28.99 16.11 0.76
C ARG A 584 27.91 16.39 1.80
N LEU A 585 26.79 17.01 1.39
CA LEU A 585 25.68 17.28 2.28
C LEU A 585 24.97 15.98 2.72
N GLN A 586 24.77 15.06 1.80
CA GLN A 586 24.21 13.72 2.08
C GLN A 586 25.11 12.91 3.03
N GLN A 587 26.45 12.94 2.82
CA GLN A 587 27.39 12.27 3.73
C GLN A 587 27.38 12.89 5.14
N ARG A 588 27.19 14.19 5.28
CA ARG A 588 27.04 14.84 6.59
C ARG A 588 25.75 14.42 7.28
N GLU A 589 24.63 14.38 6.54
CA GLU A 589 23.37 13.91 7.08
C GLU A 589 23.49 12.45 7.54
N ALA A 590 24.02 11.55 6.71
CA ALA A 590 24.21 10.15 7.05
C ALA A 590 25.08 9.95 8.30
N ALA A 591 26.12 10.78 8.49
CA ALA A 591 26.98 10.74 9.67
C ALA A 591 26.30 11.24 10.96
N VAL A 592 25.22 12.01 10.85
CA VAL A 592 24.41 12.44 12.02
C VAL A 592 23.37 11.38 12.38
N LEU A 593 22.89 10.61 11.38
CA LEU A 593 21.87 9.57 11.57
C LEU A 593 22.43 8.21 12.01
N SER A 594 23.74 7.98 11.79
CA SER A 594 24.47 6.78 12.24
C SER A 594 24.91 6.91 13.71
#